data_7f50235af57c5cf3f7c4cdecb7be58b6
#
_entry.id   7f50235af57c5cf3f7c4cdecb7be58b6
#
_cell.length_a   1.000
_cell.length_b   1.000
_cell.length_c   1.000
_cell.angle_alpha   90.00
_cell.angle_beta   90.00
_cell.angle_gamma   90.00
#
_symmetry.space_group_name_H-M   'P 1'
#
loop_
_entity.id
_entity.type
_entity.pdbx_description
1 polymer ?
#
loop_
_entity_poly.entity_id
_entity_poly.type
_entity_poly.pdbx_seq_one_letter_code
_entity_poly.pdbx_strand_id
1 'polypeptide(L)'
;ALRDTELIGVSRKGWDRMVKAEPELLESMIRVILRRLGKSGDRVASAAPKVFTLVATSPTIDLKLRARSLKQALERLGRKAVIVDEQMGDERPAAYFDELERAHDVVILISAIGDNSWYRLSMRQADRIWVVGRADARPSNPLMPDDQSPARTLKLVDVLLLHHSDERQGAKPAEWIAASGATRVFHWSRVEGQDCDRLARIMAGVSVGLILSGGGARAYSHIGVVKAMRELGLPIDFVGGASMGSVIAACVAMGWSDAEIEQRIRKAFVDSNPLGDYHLPVVGMVKGARVAARLKEHFGDAEIGDLDIPFFCTSTNLTSGATRIHREGLLRNALRATISLPGILPPVVDGKDLLVDGAVLNNFPADIMRDMHRGFVVGSDVTRQPENMDLKEFSEPPSFFRWVFNNGFSSPPPIAGLLMRTATIRADTKFGHDMADVLVLPQLADVQLRDWKAYDETVESGYVATMKAFEGATIKEKCCPA
;
A
#
# COMPACT_ATOMS: atom_id res chain seq x y z
N ALA A 1 5.16 -2.78 27.21
CA ALA A 1 4.07 -3.70 26.82
C ALA A 1 2.93 -2.88 26.21
N LEU A 2 2.33 -3.37 25.15
CA LEU A 2 1.19 -2.72 24.49
C LEU A 2 -0.16 -3.12 25.11
N ARG A 3 -0.13 -4.13 25.97
CA ARG A 3 -1.27 -4.69 26.68
C ARG A 3 -0.99 -4.81 28.18
N ASP A 4 -2.02 -5.10 28.96
CA ASP A 4 -1.87 -5.46 30.36
C ASP A 4 -0.91 -6.65 30.46
N THR A 5 0.17 -6.47 31.19
CA THR A 5 1.24 -7.47 31.31
C THR A 5 1.62 -7.61 32.78
N GLU A 6 1.58 -8.84 33.28
CA GLU A 6 2.15 -9.14 34.59
C GLU A 6 3.69 -9.20 34.48
N LEU A 7 4.34 -8.39 35.29
CA LEU A 7 5.79 -8.33 35.36
C LEU A 7 6.26 -8.95 36.68
N ILE A 8 7.10 -9.94 36.58
CA ILE A 8 7.81 -10.47 37.75
C ILE A 8 9.14 -9.74 37.87
N GLY A 9 9.24 -8.88 38.88
CA GLY A 9 10.47 -8.17 39.20
C GLY A 9 11.41 -9.07 40.00
N VAL A 10 12.60 -9.33 39.47
CA VAL A 10 13.65 -10.03 40.20
C VAL A 10 14.68 -9.01 40.66
N SER A 11 14.92 -8.90 41.98
CA SER A 11 15.98 -8.03 42.50
C SER A 11 17.36 -8.52 42.03
N ARG A 12 18.35 -7.62 42.00
CA ARG A 12 19.72 -7.98 41.60
C ARG A 12 20.26 -9.12 42.47
N LYS A 13 20.02 -9.09 43.79
CA LYS A 13 20.40 -10.17 44.70
C LYS A 13 19.65 -11.49 44.45
N GLY A 14 18.39 -11.40 44.03
CA GLY A 14 17.60 -12.56 43.63
C GLY A 14 18.11 -13.16 42.32
N TRP A 15 18.44 -12.31 41.37
CA TRP A 15 19.07 -12.69 40.12
C TRP A 15 20.40 -13.40 40.30
N ASP A 16 21.31 -12.80 41.10
CA ASP A 16 22.62 -13.40 41.37
C ASP A 16 22.51 -14.80 42.06
N ARG A 17 21.48 -14.96 42.90
CA ARG A 17 21.18 -16.29 43.48
C ARG A 17 20.65 -17.30 42.50
N MET A 18 19.73 -16.88 41.61
CA MET A 18 19.18 -17.76 40.56
C MET A 18 20.26 -18.22 39.58
N VAL A 19 21.10 -17.31 39.10
CA VAL A 19 22.19 -17.64 38.17
C VAL A 19 23.24 -18.52 38.80
N LYS A 20 23.48 -18.37 40.10
CA LYS A 20 24.40 -19.30 40.85
C LYS A 20 23.80 -20.68 41.05
N ALA A 21 22.49 -20.78 41.25
CA ALA A 21 21.80 -22.05 41.44
C ALA A 21 21.61 -22.82 40.12
N GLU A 22 21.35 -22.10 39.04
CA GLU A 22 21.04 -22.62 37.70
C GLU A 22 21.84 -21.85 36.63
N PRO A 23 23.13 -22.17 36.41
CA PRO A 23 23.96 -21.46 35.42
C PRO A 23 23.43 -21.57 33.99
N GLU A 24 22.73 -22.63 33.63
CA GLU A 24 22.12 -22.83 32.31
C GLU A 24 21.02 -21.78 32.01
N LEU A 25 20.44 -21.14 33.03
CA LEU A 25 19.47 -20.11 32.90
C LEU A 25 20.09 -18.88 32.20
N LEU A 26 21.32 -18.51 32.58
CA LEU A 26 22.05 -17.39 31.94
C LEU A 26 22.35 -17.70 30.48
N GLU A 27 22.79 -18.92 30.17
CA GLU A 27 23.05 -19.32 28.80
C GLU A 27 21.79 -19.30 27.93
N SER A 28 20.66 -19.79 28.47
CA SER A 28 19.36 -19.77 27.81
C SER A 28 18.87 -18.34 27.54
N MET A 29 19.05 -17.44 28.51
CA MET A 29 18.70 -16.04 28.33
C MET A 29 19.62 -15.32 27.33
N ILE A 30 20.93 -15.58 27.39
CA ILE A 30 21.88 -15.04 26.41
C ILE A 30 21.53 -15.55 25.01
N ARG A 31 21.19 -16.82 24.84
CA ARG A 31 20.70 -17.37 23.56
C ARG A 31 19.45 -16.65 23.07
N VAL A 32 18.48 -16.35 23.93
CA VAL A 32 17.27 -15.60 23.57
C VAL A 32 17.62 -14.18 23.17
N ILE A 33 18.50 -13.50 23.93
CA ILE A 33 18.95 -12.13 23.64
C ILE A 33 19.74 -12.10 22.33
N LEU A 34 20.70 -13.01 22.13
CA LEU A 34 21.48 -13.09 20.89
C LEU A 34 20.60 -13.45 19.69
N ARG A 35 19.60 -14.33 19.86
CA ARG A 35 18.60 -14.62 18.83
C ARG A 35 17.74 -13.39 18.50
N ARG A 36 17.48 -12.51 19.46
CA ARG A 36 16.79 -11.23 19.24
C ARG A 36 17.69 -10.17 18.63
N LEU A 37 18.95 -10.11 19.03
CA LEU A 37 19.94 -9.15 18.48
C LEU A 37 20.48 -9.59 17.11
N GLY A 38 20.70 -10.89 16.89
CA GLY A 38 21.11 -11.44 15.60
C GLY A 38 20.03 -11.35 14.52
N LYS A 39 18.76 -11.22 14.94
CA LYS A 39 17.61 -10.90 14.06
C LYS A 39 17.39 -9.42 13.85
N SER A 40 18.25 -8.55 14.38
CA SER A 40 18.16 -7.10 14.10
C SER A 40 18.59 -6.72 12.68
N GLY A 41 19.09 -7.66 11.88
CA GLY A 41 19.18 -7.54 10.43
C GLY A 41 18.01 -8.18 9.67
N ASP A 42 17.43 -9.24 10.24
CA ASP A 42 16.12 -9.76 9.83
C ASP A 42 15.06 -9.00 10.65
N ARG A 43 14.15 -8.30 10.01
CA ARG A 43 12.97 -7.70 10.67
C ARG A 43 12.41 -8.74 11.62
N VAL A 44 12.41 -8.43 12.92
CA VAL A 44 11.67 -9.23 13.91
C VAL A 44 10.26 -9.30 13.38
N ALA A 45 9.85 -10.46 12.89
CA ALA A 45 8.47 -10.68 12.50
C ALA A 45 7.65 -10.42 13.78
N SER A 46 7.16 -9.20 13.91
CA SER A 46 6.22 -8.83 14.97
C SER A 46 5.10 -9.86 14.89
N ALA A 47 4.77 -10.50 16.01
CA ALA A 47 3.70 -11.50 16.03
C ALA A 47 2.46 -10.94 15.32
N ALA A 48 1.82 -11.75 14.49
CA ALA A 48 0.62 -11.31 13.79
C ALA A 48 -0.43 -10.85 14.81
N PRO A 49 -1.10 -9.69 14.61
CA PRO A 49 -2.15 -9.26 15.49
C PRO A 49 -3.25 -10.33 15.53
N LYS A 50 -3.65 -10.71 16.72
CA LYS A 50 -4.73 -11.67 16.97
C LYS A 50 -5.98 -11.00 17.53
N VAL A 51 -5.81 -9.96 18.36
CA VAL A 51 -6.91 -9.27 19.01
C VAL A 51 -7.19 -7.96 18.29
N PHE A 52 -8.37 -7.88 17.72
CA PHE A 52 -8.89 -6.68 17.05
C PHE A 52 -10.03 -6.10 17.87
N THR A 53 -9.96 -4.83 18.22
CA THR A 53 -11.09 -4.14 18.85
C THR A 53 -11.79 -3.28 17.81
N LEU A 54 -13.06 -3.58 17.55
CA LEU A 54 -13.94 -2.76 16.74
C LEU A 54 -14.69 -1.79 17.66
N VAL A 55 -14.53 -0.49 17.42
CA VAL A 55 -15.16 0.56 18.24
C VAL A 55 -16.18 1.31 17.40
N ALA A 56 -17.47 1.15 17.71
CA ALA A 56 -18.52 1.94 17.06
C ALA A 56 -18.51 3.38 17.59
N THR A 57 -18.46 4.36 16.69
CA THR A 57 -18.49 5.79 17.04
C THR A 57 -19.89 6.36 17.11
N SER A 58 -20.90 5.58 16.80
CA SER A 58 -22.32 5.96 16.85
C SER A 58 -23.18 4.78 17.30
N PRO A 59 -24.22 5.01 18.12
CA PRO A 59 -25.16 3.97 18.52
C PRO A 59 -26.00 3.42 17.34
N THR A 60 -26.01 4.11 16.21
CA THR A 60 -26.72 3.67 15.00
C THR A 60 -25.95 2.59 14.21
N ILE A 61 -24.72 2.29 14.59
CA ILE A 61 -23.89 1.27 13.97
C ILE A 61 -24.20 -0.09 14.60
N ASP A 62 -24.82 -1.01 13.85
CA ASP A 62 -24.97 -2.40 14.30
C ASP A 62 -23.63 -3.14 14.18
N LEU A 63 -22.80 -2.97 15.20
CA LEU A 63 -21.48 -3.58 15.25
C LEU A 63 -21.55 -5.09 15.44
N LYS A 64 -22.60 -5.61 16.13
CA LYS A 64 -22.80 -7.06 16.31
C LYS A 64 -23.04 -7.76 14.97
N LEU A 65 -23.87 -7.18 14.12
CA LEU A 65 -24.12 -7.71 12.78
C LEU A 65 -22.82 -7.71 11.94
N ARG A 66 -22.10 -6.58 11.91
CA ARG A 66 -20.85 -6.44 11.17
C ARG A 66 -19.78 -7.42 11.65
N ALA A 67 -19.62 -7.58 12.97
CA ALA A 67 -18.66 -8.53 13.54
C ALA A 67 -19.00 -10.00 13.20
N ARG A 68 -20.29 -10.36 13.16
CA ARG A 68 -20.71 -11.69 12.72
C ARG A 68 -20.35 -11.97 11.27
N SER A 69 -20.55 -11.01 10.38
CA SER A 69 -20.16 -11.15 8.96
C SER A 69 -18.65 -11.29 8.80
N LEU A 70 -17.86 -10.51 9.56
CA LEU A 70 -16.38 -10.68 9.60
C LEU A 70 -15.98 -12.06 10.11
N LYS A 71 -16.62 -12.54 11.19
CA LYS A 71 -16.37 -13.88 11.70
C LYS A 71 -16.65 -14.95 10.66
N GLN A 72 -17.79 -14.88 9.98
CA GLN A 72 -18.12 -15.82 8.89
C GLN A 72 -17.13 -15.77 7.74
N ALA A 73 -16.68 -14.56 7.36
CA ALA A 73 -15.65 -14.39 6.33
C ALA A 73 -14.31 -14.98 6.76
N LEU A 74 -13.91 -14.83 8.03
CA LEU A 74 -12.71 -15.46 8.60
C LEU A 74 -12.83 -16.99 8.63
N GLU A 75 -14.02 -17.51 8.96
CA GLU A 75 -14.26 -18.97 8.95
C GLU A 75 -14.19 -19.55 7.54
N ARG A 76 -14.65 -18.83 6.51
CA ARG A 76 -14.42 -19.21 5.10
C ARG A 76 -12.93 -19.25 4.73
N LEU A 77 -12.11 -18.43 5.38
CA LEU A 77 -10.64 -18.46 5.24
C LEU A 77 -9.97 -19.55 6.11
N GLY A 78 -10.75 -20.44 6.73
CA GLY A 78 -10.24 -21.50 7.62
C GLY A 78 -9.72 -20.99 8.96
N ARG A 79 -10.09 -19.76 9.39
CA ARG A 79 -9.65 -19.16 10.65
C ARG A 79 -10.71 -19.31 11.73
N LYS A 80 -10.31 -19.82 12.89
CA LYS A 80 -11.16 -19.83 14.07
C LYS A 80 -11.27 -18.42 14.66
N ALA A 81 -12.45 -17.84 14.64
CA ALA A 81 -12.68 -16.50 15.17
C ALA A 81 -13.73 -16.50 16.30
N VAL A 82 -13.54 -15.65 17.30
CA VAL A 82 -14.48 -15.43 18.39
C VAL A 82 -14.82 -13.94 18.49
N ILE A 83 -16.08 -13.65 18.83
CA ILE A 83 -16.55 -12.29 19.12
C ILE A 83 -16.80 -12.21 20.63
N VAL A 84 -16.28 -11.15 21.25
CA VAL A 84 -16.46 -10.85 22.67
C VAL A 84 -17.07 -9.45 22.79
N ASP A 85 -18.22 -9.36 23.40
CA ASP A 85 -18.88 -8.10 23.73
C ASP A 85 -18.76 -7.79 25.24
N GLU A 86 -19.32 -6.65 25.67
CA GLU A 86 -19.33 -6.20 27.05
C GLU A 86 -19.85 -7.25 28.03
N GLN A 87 -20.96 -7.92 27.66
CA GLN A 87 -21.57 -8.94 28.55
C GLN A 87 -20.65 -10.14 28.80
N MET A 88 -19.80 -10.47 27.83
CA MET A 88 -18.89 -11.62 27.91
C MET A 88 -17.55 -11.26 28.52
N GLY A 89 -17.09 -10.02 28.29
CA GLY A 89 -15.70 -9.62 28.54
C GLY A 89 -15.49 -8.62 29.65
N ASP A 90 -16.51 -7.89 30.09
CA ASP A 90 -16.33 -6.89 31.14
C ASP A 90 -15.95 -7.55 32.48
N GLU A 91 -15.05 -6.90 33.22
CA GLU A 91 -14.50 -7.39 34.50
C GLU A 91 -13.76 -8.75 34.41
N ARG A 92 -13.52 -9.30 33.22
CA ARG A 92 -12.73 -10.52 33.07
C ARG A 92 -11.24 -10.26 33.29
N PRO A 93 -10.55 -11.21 33.97
CA PRO A 93 -9.09 -11.10 34.16
C PRO A 93 -8.32 -11.27 32.84
N ALA A 94 -7.06 -10.82 32.79
CA ALA A 94 -6.20 -10.95 31.61
C ALA A 94 -6.08 -12.41 31.13
N ALA A 95 -6.05 -13.38 32.05
CA ALA A 95 -5.99 -14.79 31.74
C ALA A 95 -7.14 -15.30 30.83
N TYR A 96 -8.31 -14.70 30.94
CA TYR A 96 -9.44 -15.00 30.06
C TYR A 96 -9.13 -14.67 28.60
N PHE A 97 -8.54 -13.50 28.34
CA PHE A 97 -8.17 -13.08 26.99
C PHE A 97 -7.00 -13.92 26.44
N ASP A 98 -6.05 -14.32 27.31
CA ASP A 98 -4.98 -15.22 26.95
C ASP A 98 -5.49 -16.61 26.52
N GLU A 99 -6.53 -17.12 27.18
CA GLU A 99 -7.16 -18.39 26.78
C GLU A 99 -7.88 -18.26 25.43
N LEU A 100 -8.59 -17.17 25.19
CA LEU A 100 -9.22 -16.91 23.90
C LEU A 100 -8.18 -16.85 22.76
N GLU A 101 -7.04 -16.19 22.99
CA GLU A 101 -5.96 -16.09 22.00
C GLU A 101 -5.28 -17.42 21.71
N ARG A 102 -5.21 -18.33 22.72
CA ARG A 102 -4.67 -19.70 22.50
C ARG A 102 -5.66 -20.56 21.72
N ALA A 103 -6.95 -20.38 21.95
CA ALA A 103 -8.01 -21.21 21.35
C ALA A 103 -8.43 -20.76 19.94
N HIS A 104 -8.16 -19.49 19.57
CA HIS A 104 -8.62 -18.88 18.33
C HIS A 104 -7.48 -18.20 17.57
N ASP A 105 -7.64 -18.13 16.25
CA ASP A 105 -6.71 -17.40 15.38
C ASP A 105 -6.95 -15.89 15.43
N VAL A 106 -8.23 -15.49 15.60
CA VAL A 106 -8.65 -14.08 15.67
C VAL A 106 -9.66 -13.89 16.78
N VAL A 107 -9.44 -12.89 17.64
CA VAL A 107 -10.36 -12.44 18.67
C VAL A 107 -10.87 -11.05 18.29
N ILE A 108 -12.19 -10.91 18.15
CA ILE A 108 -12.86 -9.66 17.80
C ILE A 108 -13.56 -9.14 19.04
N LEU A 109 -13.03 -8.09 19.65
CA LEU A 109 -13.68 -7.37 20.73
C LEU A 109 -14.57 -6.29 20.12
N ILE A 110 -15.83 -6.21 20.53
CA ILE A 110 -16.74 -5.18 20.05
C ILE A 110 -17.12 -4.25 21.20
N SER A 111 -16.96 -2.95 20.96
CA SER A 111 -17.23 -1.91 21.96
C SER A 111 -17.85 -0.68 21.27
N ALA A 112 -18.57 0.12 22.02
CA ALA A 112 -18.96 1.45 21.61
C ALA A 112 -18.07 2.49 22.29
N ILE A 113 -17.84 3.61 21.61
CA ILE A 113 -17.13 4.73 22.21
C ILE A 113 -17.87 5.20 23.47
N GLY A 114 -17.15 5.36 24.56
CA GLY A 114 -17.76 5.77 25.85
C GLY A 114 -16.73 5.79 26.98
N ASP A 115 -17.18 6.19 28.16
CA ASP A 115 -16.34 6.23 29.35
C ASP A 115 -16.74 5.09 30.32
N ASN A 116 -16.70 3.84 29.84
CA ASN A 116 -16.98 2.64 30.63
C ASN A 116 -15.76 1.72 30.75
N SER A 117 -15.83 0.78 31.70
CA SER A 117 -14.78 -0.22 31.97
C SER A 117 -14.46 -1.06 30.75
N TRP A 118 -15.49 -1.55 30.06
CA TRP A 118 -15.34 -2.40 28.89
C TRP A 118 -14.62 -1.71 27.73
N TYR A 119 -15.00 -0.45 27.40
CA TYR A 119 -14.33 0.31 26.35
C TYR A 119 -12.84 0.44 26.66
N ARG A 120 -12.47 0.83 27.90
CA ARG A 120 -11.07 0.95 28.29
C ARG A 120 -10.35 -0.39 28.27
N LEU A 121 -10.99 -1.46 28.76
CA LEU A 121 -10.40 -2.82 28.77
C LEU A 121 -10.18 -3.33 27.34
N SER A 122 -11.19 -3.28 26.48
CA SER A 122 -11.09 -3.74 25.11
C SER A 122 -9.99 -3.01 24.32
N MET A 123 -9.86 -1.70 24.56
CA MET A 123 -8.80 -0.90 23.96
C MET A 123 -7.39 -1.29 24.43
N ARG A 124 -7.25 -1.68 25.72
CA ARG A 124 -5.95 -2.14 26.26
C ARG A 124 -5.58 -3.52 25.74
N GLN A 125 -6.55 -4.41 25.56
CA GLN A 125 -6.32 -5.78 25.08
C GLN A 125 -6.03 -5.86 23.56
N ALA A 126 -6.36 -4.81 22.80
CA ALA A 126 -6.21 -4.82 21.34
C ALA A 126 -4.74 -4.83 20.89
N ASP A 127 -4.43 -5.69 19.90
CA ASP A 127 -3.25 -5.54 19.04
C ASP A 127 -3.46 -4.46 18.00
N ARG A 128 -4.70 -4.37 17.49
CA ARG A 128 -5.11 -3.40 16.49
C ARG A 128 -6.52 -2.90 16.80
N ILE A 129 -6.70 -1.61 16.68
CA ILE A 129 -7.97 -0.94 16.93
C ILE A 129 -8.57 -0.53 15.59
N TRP A 130 -9.82 -0.89 15.38
CA TRP A 130 -10.61 -0.49 14.22
C TRP A 130 -11.72 0.45 14.67
N VAL A 131 -11.55 1.75 14.40
CA VAL A 131 -12.56 2.77 14.66
C VAL A 131 -13.60 2.71 13.56
N VAL A 132 -14.83 2.34 13.89
CA VAL A 132 -15.92 2.16 12.94
C VAL A 132 -16.81 3.38 12.96
N GLY A 133 -16.76 4.16 11.88
CA GLY A 133 -17.53 5.39 11.71
C GLY A 133 -18.47 5.31 10.53
N ARG A 134 -19.44 6.22 10.46
CA ARG A 134 -20.31 6.39 9.30
C ARG A 134 -19.64 7.35 8.32
N ALA A 135 -19.63 6.99 7.04
CA ALA A 135 -19.04 7.82 5.99
C ALA A 135 -19.77 9.17 5.81
N ASP A 136 -21.08 9.21 6.10
CA ASP A 136 -21.91 10.41 6.02
C ASP A 136 -21.86 11.29 7.29
N ALA A 137 -20.99 10.96 8.25
CA ALA A 137 -20.81 11.70 9.49
C ALA A 137 -19.35 12.18 9.65
N ARG A 138 -19.18 13.18 10.48
CA ARG A 138 -17.85 13.62 10.94
C ARG A 138 -17.47 12.93 12.24
N PRO A 139 -16.18 12.75 12.50
CA PRO A 139 -15.72 12.20 13.75
C PRO A 139 -16.08 13.14 14.92
N SER A 140 -16.61 12.58 16.00
CA SER A 140 -16.71 13.28 17.27
C SER A 140 -15.41 13.15 18.04
N ASN A 141 -15.01 14.17 18.77
CA ASN A 141 -13.82 14.12 19.63
C ASN A 141 -14.23 13.88 21.09
N PRO A 142 -13.45 13.11 21.85
CA PRO A 142 -12.32 12.29 21.45
C PRO A 142 -12.75 10.90 20.95
N LEU A 143 -12.08 10.39 19.91
CA LEU A 143 -12.31 9.01 19.39
C LEU A 143 -11.52 7.95 20.15
N MET A 144 -10.52 8.37 20.92
CA MET A 144 -9.66 7.49 21.69
C MET A 144 -9.71 7.89 23.15
N PRO A 145 -9.63 6.92 24.10
CA PRO A 145 -9.56 7.23 25.51
C PRO A 145 -8.40 8.19 25.80
N ASP A 146 -8.58 9.09 26.74
CA ASP A 146 -7.49 9.93 27.23
C ASP A 146 -6.57 9.09 28.13
N ASP A 147 -5.73 8.31 27.48
CA ASP A 147 -4.72 7.46 28.11
C ASP A 147 -3.35 8.14 27.95
N GLN A 148 -2.78 8.58 29.07
CA GLN A 148 -1.44 9.18 29.09
C GLN A 148 -0.31 8.14 28.97
N SER A 149 -0.66 6.86 28.79
CA SER A 149 0.34 5.81 28.60
C SER A 149 1.16 6.02 27.32
N PRO A 150 2.51 5.88 27.38
CA PRO A 150 3.35 5.88 26.18
C PRO A 150 2.94 4.82 25.14
N ALA A 151 2.22 3.78 25.56
CA ALA A 151 1.68 2.75 24.68
C ALA A 151 0.64 3.29 23.68
N ARG A 152 0.00 4.43 23.96
CA ARG A 152 -0.97 5.06 23.06
C ARG A 152 -0.39 5.35 21.67
N THR A 153 0.83 5.86 21.61
CA THR A 153 1.51 6.20 20.35
C THR A 153 1.98 4.98 19.55
N LEU A 154 2.00 3.82 20.20
CA LEU A 154 2.45 2.56 19.59
C LEU A 154 1.29 1.66 19.13
N LYS A 155 0.03 2.02 19.45
CA LYS A 155 -1.14 1.24 19.02
C LYS A 155 -1.41 1.47 17.53
N LEU A 156 -1.68 0.38 16.84
CA LEU A 156 -2.05 0.42 15.43
C LEU A 156 -3.55 0.69 15.33
N VAL A 157 -3.90 1.85 14.80
CA VAL A 157 -5.29 2.29 14.62
C VAL A 157 -5.60 2.34 13.13
N ASP A 158 -6.74 1.78 12.74
CA ASP A 158 -7.33 1.91 11.41
C ASP A 158 -8.75 2.49 11.54
N VAL A 159 -9.21 3.14 10.49
CA VAL A 159 -10.59 3.63 10.39
C VAL A 159 -11.36 2.77 9.38
N LEU A 160 -12.58 2.37 9.76
CA LEU A 160 -13.55 1.73 8.87
C LEU A 160 -14.71 2.68 8.64
N LEU A 161 -14.90 3.15 7.42
CA LEU A 161 -16.01 4.04 7.05
C LEU A 161 -17.15 3.24 6.43
N LEU A 162 -18.29 3.22 7.14
CA LEU A 162 -19.48 2.51 6.71
C LEU A 162 -20.30 3.37 5.76
N HIS A 163 -20.61 2.84 4.59
CA HIS A 163 -21.50 3.46 3.61
C HIS A 163 -22.88 2.83 3.64
N HIS A 164 -23.92 3.62 3.36
CA HIS A 164 -25.31 3.13 3.27
C HIS A 164 -25.64 2.64 1.86
N SER A 165 -24.88 3.04 0.86
CA SER A 165 -25.03 2.65 -0.54
C SER A 165 -23.66 2.31 -1.14
N ASP A 166 -23.67 1.71 -2.32
CA ASP A 166 -22.43 1.47 -3.08
C ASP A 166 -21.81 2.77 -3.60
N GLU A 167 -22.56 3.87 -3.64
CA GLU A 167 -22.04 5.20 -3.92
C GLU A 167 -21.36 5.78 -2.70
N ARG A 168 -20.05 5.99 -2.80
CA ARG A 168 -19.21 6.51 -1.72
C ARG A 168 -19.25 8.04 -1.72
N GLN A 169 -20.29 8.59 -1.09
CA GLN A 169 -20.45 10.05 -0.96
C GLN A 169 -20.26 10.48 0.51
N GLY A 170 -19.70 11.67 0.69
CA GLY A 170 -19.66 12.37 1.96
C GLY A 170 -18.57 11.96 2.93
N ALA A 171 -17.81 10.88 2.65
CA ALA A 171 -16.68 10.49 3.49
C ALA A 171 -15.63 11.60 3.52
N LYS A 172 -15.03 11.80 4.69
CA LYS A 172 -13.89 12.71 4.91
C LYS A 172 -12.78 11.97 5.63
N PRO A 173 -12.09 11.07 4.95
CA PRO A 173 -11.09 10.21 5.56
C PRO A 173 -10.00 10.98 6.31
N ALA A 174 -9.57 12.13 5.79
CA ALA A 174 -8.57 12.97 6.43
C ALA A 174 -9.00 13.46 7.83
N GLU A 175 -10.29 13.82 8.02
CA GLU A 175 -10.82 14.24 9.32
C GLU A 175 -10.80 13.05 10.32
N TRP A 176 -11.16 11.85 9.85
CA TRP A 176 -11.14 10.63 10.65
C TRP A 176 -9.73 10.21 11.05
N ILE A 177 -8.78 10.30 10.12
CA ILE A 177 -7.35 10.05 10.39
C ILE A 177 -6.84 11.01 11.45
N ALA A 178 -7.09 12.32 11.28
CA ALA A 178 -6.65 13.34 12.22
C ALA A 178 -7.24 13.16 13.63
N ALA A 179 -8.52 12.76 13.72
CA ALA A 179 -9.22 12.57 14.99
C ALA A 179 -8.82 11.28 15.72
N SER A 180 -8.43 10.22 15.00
CA SER A 180 -8.12 8.90 15.56
C SER A 180 -6.62 8.60 15.65
N GLY A 181 -5.78 9.30 14.91
CA GLY A 181 -4.39 8.94 14.69
C GLY A 181 -4.20 7.66 13.85
N ALA A 182 -5.22 7.30 13.06
CA ALA A 182 -5.19 6.11 12.23
C ALA A 182 -4.11 6.22 11.13
N THR A 183 -3.57 5.07 10.76
CA THR A 183 -2.58 4.96 9.67
C THR A 183 -3.19 4.50 8.35
N ARG A 184 -4.40 3.93 8.40
CA ARG A 184 -5.10 3.39 7.22
C ARG A 184 -6.59 3.67 7.35
N VAL A 185 -7.24 3.83 6.19
CA VAL A 185 -8.69 3.93 6.07
C VAL A 185 -9.18 2.82 5.16
N PHE A 186 -10.29 2.22 5.53
CA PHE A 186 -11.00 1.23 4.73
C PHE A 186 -12.46 1.64 4.60
N HIS A 187 -13.04 1.34 3.46
CA HIS A 187 -14.45 1.51 3.20
C HIS A 187 -15.18 0.17 3.34
N TRP A 188 -16.38 0.20 3.91
CA TRP A 188 -17.20 -0.98 4.11
C TRP A 188 -18.66 -0.65 3.78
N SER A 189 -19.06 -0.95 2.55
CA SER A 189 -20.40 -0.61 2.05
C SER A 189 -21.42 -1.64 2.52
N ARG A 190 -21.40 -2.85 2.00
CA ARG A 190 -22.33 -3.90 2.37
C ARG A 190 -21.84 -4.68 3.59
N VAL A 191 -22.79 -5.21 4.38
CA VAL A 191 -22.48 -6.07 5.54
C VAL A 191 -21.64 -7.27 5.10
N GLU A 192 -22.01 -7.89 3.99
CA GLU A 192 -21.31 -9.00 3.34
C GLU A 192 -20.82 -8.58 1.95
N GLY A 193 -19.85 -9.29 1.41
CA GLY A 193 -19.29 -9.06 0.07
C GLY A 193 -17.83 -8.64 0.09
N GLN A 194 -17.36 -8.05 -1.01
CA GLN A 194 -15.94 -7.84 -1.26
C GLN A 194 -15.22 -7.02 -0.17
N ASP A 195 -15.85 -5.98 0.39
CA ASP A 195 -15.24 -5.17 1.45
C ASP A 195 -15.08 -6.00 2.73
N CYS A 196 -16.11 -6.77 3.12
CA CYS A 196 -16.05 -7.67 4.28
C CYS A 196 -14.98 -8.75 4.10
N ASP A 197 -14.90 -9.36 2.93
CA ASP A 197 -13.91 -10.39 2.60
C ASP A 197 -12.49 -9.81 2.62
N ARG A 198 -12.29 -8.58 2.10
CA ARG A 198 -11.02 -7.84 2.20
C ARG A 198 -10.61 -7.64 3.65
N LEU A 199 -11.52 -7.14 4.48
CA LEU A 199 -11.25 -6.90 5.90
C LEU A 199 -10.91 -8.20 6.63
N ALA A 200 -11.60 -9.31 6.32
CA ALA A 200 -11.29 -10.62 6.87
C ALA A 200 -9.91 -11.12 6.44
N ARG A 201 -9.50 -10.94 5.16
CA ARG A 201 -8.14 -11.28 4.71
C ARG A 201 -7.07 -10.44 5.42
N ILE A 202 -7.34 -9.16 5.68
CA ILE A 202 -6.44 -8.27 6.44
C ILE A 202 -6.30 -8.76 7.88
N MET A 203 -7.38 -9.14 8.55
CA MET A 203 -7.35 -9.72 9.90
C MET A 203 -6.58 -11.03 9.92
N ALA A 204 -6.84 -11.90 8.96
CA ALA A 204 -6.19 -13.21 8.83
C ALA A 204 -4.71 -13.13 8.41
N GLY A 205 -4.22 -11.96 8.00
CA GLY A 205 -2.85 -11.77 7.52
C GLY A 205 -2.57 -12.42 6.15
N VAL A 206 -3.61 -12.61 5.33
CA VAL A 206 -3.53 -13.21 3.98
C VAL A 206 -4.01 -12.26 2.88
N SER A 207 -4.07 -10.97 3.16
CA SER A 207 -4.38 -9.94 2.16
C SER A 207 -3.33 -9.91 1.04
N VAL A 208 -3.73 -9.45 -0.16
CA VAL A 208 -2.86 -9.37 -1.33
C VAL A 208 -2.60 -7.91 -1.69
N GLY A 209 -1.33 -7.52 -1.69
CA GLY A 209 -0.85 -6.22 -2.14
C GLY A 209 -0.23 -6.33 -3.53
N LEU A 210 -0.65 -5.46 -4.46
CA LEU A 210 -0.11 -5.39 -5.81
C LEU A 210 0.81 -4.18 -5.96
N ILE A 211 2.04 -4.41 -6.41
CA ILE A 211 3.03 -3.38 -6.71
C ILE A 211 3.31 -3.31 -8.19
N LEU A 212 3.24 -2.10 -8.74
CA LEU A 212 3.43 -1.80 -10.16
C LEU A 212 4.60 -0.82 -10.34
N SER A 213 5.68 -1.28 -10.98
CA SER A 213 6.86 -0.45 -11.22
C SER A 213 6.59 0.65 -12.26
N GLY A 214 7.42 1.68 -12.23
CA GLY A 214 7.45 2.68 -13.29
C GLY A 214 8.10 2.13 -14.56
N GLY A 215 7.62 2.60 -15.73
CA GLY A 215 8.15 2.12 -17.02
C GLY A 215 7.61 2.85 -18.25
N GLY A 216 6.97 4.01 -18.11
CA GLY A 216 6.36 4.71 -19.23
C GLY A 216 5.34 3.84 -19.96
N ALA A 217 5.40 3.72 -21.28
CA ALA A 217 4.50 2.90 -22.08
C ALA A 217 4.56 1.40 -21.75
N ARG A 218 5.71 0.89 -21.26
CA ARG A 218 5.82 -0.49 -20.79
C ARG A 218 4.88 -0.83 -19.64
N ALA A 219 4.49 0.18 -18.85
CA ALA A 219 3.54 0.02 -17.75
C ALA A 219 2.11 -0.38 -18.21
N TYR A 220 1.80 -0.33 -19.49
CA TYR A 220 0.55 -0.91 -20.00
C TYR A 220 0.43 -2.41 -19.71
N SER A 221 1.57 -3.11 -19.60
CA SER A 221 1.57 -4.52 -19.21
C SER A 221 0.92 -4.77 -17.85
N HIS A 222 0.95 -3.78 -16.94
CA HIS A 222 0.28 -3.88 -15.65
C HIS A 222 -1.24 -4.01 -15.78
N ILE A 223 -1.84 -3.50 -16.88
CA ILE A 223 -3.26 -3.72 -17.18
C ILE A 223 -3.51 -5.22 -17.44
N GLY A 224 -2.63 -5.85 -18.20
CA GLY A 224 -2.66 -7.31 -18.44
C GLY A 224 -2.49 -8.10 -17.14
N VAL A 225 -1.60 -7.64 -16.25
CA VAL A 225 -1.41 -8.24 -14.91
C VAL A 225 -2.71 -8.20 -14.11
N VAL A 226 -3.35 -7.03 -14.01
CA VAL A 226 -4.62 -6.85 -13.29
C VAL A 226 -5.71 -7.73 -13.86
N LYS A 227 -5.82 -7.79 -15.20
CA LYS A 227 -6.78 -8.61 -15.91
C LYS A 227 -6.61 -10.11 -15.60
N ALA A 228 -5.37 -10.60 -15.68
CA ALA A 228 -5.05 -11.99 -15.33
C ALA A 228 -5.31 -12.32 -13.86
N MET A 229 -4.96 -11.42 -12.92
CA MET A 229 -5.25 -11.61 -11.49
C MET A 229 -6.75 -11.71 -11.24
N ARG A 230 -7.56 -10.83 -11.86
CA ARG A 230 -9.04 -10.88 -11.75
C ARG A 230 -9.62 -12.16 -12.33
N GLU A 231 -9.15 -12.60 -13.48
CA GLU A 231 -9.57 -13.86 -14.11
C GLU A 231 -9.21 -15.08 -13.26
N LEU A 232 -8.04 -15.08 -12.64
CA LEU A 232 -7.63 -16.12 -11.70
C LEU A 232 -8.43 -16.05 -10.36
N GLY A 233 -9.26 -15.02 -10.14
CA GLY A 233 -10.00 -14.81 -8.90
C GLY A 233 -9.10 -14.40 -7.74
N LEU A 234 -7.93 -13.80 -8.03
CA LEU A 234 -7.00 -13.30 -7.02
C LEU A 234 -7.46 -11.92 -6.54
N PRO A 235 -7.60 -11.70 -5.22
CA PRO A 235 -7.99 -10.40 -4.71
C PRO A 235 -6.83 -9.40 -4.83
N ILE A 236 -7.18 -8.11 -4.94
CA ILE A 236 -6.26 -6.99 -4.79
C ILE A 236 -6.76 -6.17 -3.61
N ASP A 237 -6.11 -6.32 -2.46
CA ASP A 237 -6.53 -5.68 -1.20
C ASP A 237 -5.81 -4.37 -0.94
N PHE A 238 -4.61 -4.23 -1.49
CA PHE A 238 -3.78 -3.03 -1.49
C PHE A 238 -3.14 -2.87 -2.85
N VAL A 239 -2.93 -1.64 -3.30
CA VAL A 239 -2.23 -1.39 -4.55
C VAL A 239 -1.31 -0.17 -4.44
N GLY A 240 -0.17 -0.23 -5.09
CA GLY A 240 0.76 0.90 -5.11
C GLY A 240 1.76 0.81 -6.25
N GLY A 241 2.55 1.86 -6.42
CA GLY A 241 3.55 1.87 -7.47
C GLY A 241 4.36 3.16 -7.57
N ALA A 242 5.08 3.26 -8.67
CA ALA A 242 5.88 4.42 -9.04
C ALA A 242 5.58 4.84 -10.48
N SER A 243 5.70 6.13 -10.77
CA SER A 243 5.56 6.67 -12.13
C SER A 243 4.27 6.20 -12.83
N MET A 244 4.36 5.74 -14.07
CA MET A 244 3.20 5.25 -14.84
C MET A 244 2.54 4.02 -14.19
N GLY A 245 3.29 3.19 -13.45
CA GLY A 245 2.70 2.10 -12.65
C GLY A 245 1.73 2.62 -11.59
N SER A 246 2.00 3.79 -11.00
CA SER A 246 1.07 4.45 -10.07
C SER A 246 -0.23 4.89 -10.74
N VAL A 247 -0.18 5.28 -12.02
CA VAL A 247 -1.39 5.66 -12.77
C VAL A 247 -2.29 4.44 -12.96
N ILE A 248 -1.73 3.29 -13.33
CA ILE A 248 -2.48 2.04 -13.45
C ILE A 248 -2.98 1.58 -12.07
N ALA A 249 -2.14 1.66 -11.04
CA ALA A 249 -2.52 1.35 -9.66
C ALA A 249 -3.70 2.22 -9.18
N ALA A 250 -3.71 3.51 -9.54
CA ALA A 250 -4.82 4.42 -9.23
C ALA A 250 -6.11 4.02 -9.95
N CYS A 251 -6.05 3.59 -11.20
CA CYS A 251 -7.22 3.07 -11.93
C CYS A 251 -7.82 1.85 -11.20
N VAL A 252 -6.97 0.95 -10.72
CA VAL A 252 -7.40 -0.22 -9.93
C VAL A 252 -7.99 0.22 -8.59
N ALA A 253 -7.35 1.17 -7.92
CA ALA A 253 -7.82 1.69 -6.63
C ALA A 253 -9.15 2.43 -6.70
N MET A 254 -9.46 3.04 -7.85
CA MET A 254 -10.78 3.65 -8.15
C MET A 254 -11.90 2.61 -8.33
N GLY A 255 -11.59 1.31 -8.29
CA GLY A 255 -12.56 0.24 -8.53
C GLY A 255 -12.99 0.11 -9.99
N TRP A 256 -12.26 0.70 -10.94
CA TRP A 256 -12.65 0.64 -12.36
C TRP A 256 -12.56 -0.78 -12.91
N SER A 257 -13.53 -1.13 -13.75
CA SER A 257 -13.52 -2.38 -14.52
C SER A 257 -12.39 -2.38 -15.56
N ASP A 258 -12.03 -3.57 -16.07
CA ASP A 258 -11.00 -3.69 -17.09
C ASP A 258 -11.33 -2.87 -18.33
N ALA A 259 -12.61 -2.85 -18.74
CA ALA A 259 -13.08 -2.05 -19.87
C ALA A 259 -12.92 -0.54 -19.64
N GLU A 260 -13.22 -0.06 -18.43
CA GLU A 260 -13.03 1.35 -18.08
C GLU A 260 -11.55 1.72 -18.01
N ILE A 261 -10.70 0.87 -17.43
CA ILE A 261 -9.25 1.10 -17.41
C ILE A 261 -8.73 1.20 -18.85
N GLU A 262 -9.08 0.25 -19.70
CA GLU A 262 -8.68 0.25 -21.10
C GLU A 262 -9.13 1.52 -21.83
N GLN A 263 -10.43 1.85 -21.75
CA GLN A 263 -10.99 3.04 -22.41
C GLN A 263 -10.29 4.33 -21.97
N ARG A 264 -10.08 4.50 -20.65
CA ARG A 264 -9.49 5.72 -20.10
C ARG A 264 -8.01 5.85 -20.42
N ILE A 265 -7.26 4.75 -20.34
CA ILE A 265 -5.83 4.74 -20.64
C ILE A 265 -5.58 4.94 -22.13
N ARG A 266 -6.35 4.29 -23.01
CA ARG A 266 -6.26 4.54 -24.46
C ARG A 266 -6.53 6.02 -24.77
N LYS A 267 -7.61 6.58 -24.27
CA LYS A 267 -7.94 7.98 -24.46
C LYS A 267 -6.86 8.93 -23.94
N ALA A 268 -6.29 8.64 -22.78
CA ALA A 268 -5.30 9.50 -22.13
C ALA A 268 -3.92 9.47 -22.81
N PHE A 269 -3.49 8.31 -23.34
CA PHE A 269 -2.10 8.10 -23.77
C PHE A 269 -1.97 7.63 -25.22
N VAL A 270 -2.83 6.71 -25.69
CA VAL A 270 -2.71 6.14 -27.05
C VAL A 270 -3.28 7.09 -28.10
N ASP A 271 -4.50 7.58 -27.84
CA ASP A 271 -5.24 8.47 -28.78
C ASP A 271 -4.83 9.94 -28.65
N SER A 272 -4.06 10.28 -27.62
CA SER A 272 -3.59 11.62 -27.38
C SER A 272 -2.06 11.64 -27.25
N ASN A 273 -1.47 12.83 -27.34
CA ASN A 273 -0.08 13.05 -27.03
C ASN A 273 0.02 13.88 -25.73
N PRO A 274 0.03 13.22 -24.55
CA PRO A 274 0.02 13.96 -23.28
C PRO A 274 1.31 14.75 -23.03
N LEU A 275 2.40 14.37 -23.68
CA LEU A 275 3.70 15.05 -23.63
C LEU A 275 3.92 15.99 -24.83
N GLY A 276 2.87 16.36 -25.55
CA GLY A 276 2.98 17.16 -26.78
C GLY A 276 3.00 18.68 -26.56
N ASP A 277 3.04 19.17 -25.32
CA ASP A 277 3.10 20.61 -24.99
C ASP A 277 4.56 21.09 -24.81
N TYR A 278 5.38 20.82 -25.84
CA TYR A 278 6.80 21.20 -25.86
C TYR A 278 7.02 22.71 -25.74
N HIS A 279 8.12 23.08 -25.08
CA HIS A 279 8.60 24.46 -25.01
C HIS A 279 10.13 24.47 -24.91
N LEU A 280 10.72 25.67 -24.95
CA LEU A 280 12.16 25.82 -24.72
C LEU A 280 12.53 25.23 -23.33
N PRO A 281 13.47 24.27 -23.25
CA PRO A 281 13.76 23.51 -22.05
C PRO A 281 14.56 24.37 -21.04
N VAL A 282 13.83 24.97 -20.07
CA VAL A 282 14.46 25.65 -18.93
C VAL A 282 14.48 24.75 -17.71
N VAL A 283 13.36 24.08 -17.39
CA VAL A 283 13.22 23.17 -16.25
C VAL A 283 12.80 21.77 -16.72
N GLY A 284 12.08 21.70 -17.83
CA GLY A 284 11.63 20.46 -18.47
C GLY A 284 11.37 20.72 -19.95
N MET A 285 11.28 19.65 -20.73
CA MET A 285 11.03 19.73 -22.18
C MET A 285 9.57 20.05 -22.53
N VAL A 286 8.64 19.69 -21.66
CA VAL A 286 7.20 19.93 -21.81
C VAL A 286 6.69 20.77 -20.65
N LYS A 287 5.63 21.55 -20.88
CA LYS A 287 4.98 22.35 -19.83
C LYS A 287 4.27 21.48 -18.79
N GLY A 288 3.80 20.30 -19.20
CA GLY A 288 3.04 19.38 -18.36
C GLY A 288 1.58 19.77 -18.15
N ALA A 289 1.10 20.82 -18.85
CA ALA A 289 -0.29 21.27 -18.76
C ALA A 289 -1.28 20.24 -19.31
N ARG A 290 -0.91 19.54 -20.40
CA ARG A 290 -1.73 18.47 -20.98
C ARG A 290 -1.86 17.31 -20.02
N VAL A 291 -0.76 16.88 -19.40
CA VAL A 291 -0.75 15.82 -18.37
C VAL A 291 -1.65 16.21 -17.20
N ALA A 292 -1.50 17.43 -16.66
CA ALA A 292 -2.34 17.90 -15.56
C ALA A 292 -3.84 17.93 -15.93
N ALA A 293 -4.17 18.36 -17.15
CA ALA A 293 -5.55 18.35 -17.66
C ALA A 293 -6.11 16.92 -17.75
N ARG A 294 -5.33 15.93 -18.24
CA ARG A 294 -5.75 14.53 -18.30
C ARG A 294 -5.95 13.92 -16.92
N LEU A 295 -5.04 14.17 -15.98
CA LEU A 295 -5.20 13.71 -14.61
C LEU A 295 -6.47 14.29 -13.97
N LYS A 296 -6.77 15.58 -14.22
CA LYS A 296 -8.01 16.19 -13.75
C LYS A 296 -9.26 15.62 -14.44
N GLU A 297 -9.20 15.36 -15.74
CA GLU A 297 -10.30 14.76 -16.52
C GLU A 297 -10.67 13.38 -16.01
N HIS A 298 -9.67 12.51 -15.72
CA HIS A 298 -9.91 11.13 -15.38
C HIS A 298 -10.11 10.87 -13.88
N PHE A 299 -9.39 11.59 -13.02
CA PHE A 299 -9.42 11.37 -11.57
C PHE A 299 -10.15 12.47 -10.79
N GLY A 300 -10.52 13.60 -11.47
CA GLY A 300 -11.29 14.68 -10.84
C GLY A 300 -10.65 15.24 -9.57
N ASP A 301 -11.46 15.34 -8.54
CA ASP A 301 -11.07 15.79 -7.20
C ASP A 301 -11.04 14.65 -6.18
N ALA A 302 -10.89 13.40 -6.64
CA ALA A 302 -10.78 12.24 -5.77
C ALA A 302 -9.58 12.39 -4.83
N GLU A 303 -9.78 12.11 -3.55
CA GLU A 303 -8.72 11.99 -2.56
C GLU A 303 -8.26 10.55 -2.45
N ILE A 304 -6.99 10.34 -2.09
CA ILE A 304 -6.43 8.99 -1.93
C ILE A 304 -7.21 8.19 -0.88
N GLY A 305 -7.67 8.85 0.18
CA GLY A 305 -8.45 8.22 1.24
C GLY A 305 -9.84 7.75 0.81
N ASP A 306 -10.40 8.26 -0.30
CA ASP A 306 -11.72 7.89 -0.82
C ASP A 306 -11.71 6.69 -1.76
N LEU A 307 -10.52 6.18 -2.09
CA LEU A 307 -10.38 5.10 -3.07
C LEU A 307 -10.93 3.75 -2.54
N ASP A 308 -11.42 2.92 -3.44
CA ASP A 308 -12.00 1.61 -3.13
C ASP A 308 -10.99 0.65 -2.51
N ILE A 309 -9.77 0.72 -2.98
CA ILE A 309 -8.66 -0.09 -2.49
C ILE A 309 -7.60 0.86 -1.92
N PRO A 310 -7.09 0.60 -0.70
CA PRO A 310 -5.99 1.36 -0.15
C PRO A 310 -4.82 1.47 -1.12
N PHE A 311 -4.44 2.71 -1.40
CA PHE A 311 -3.48 3.07 -2.43
C PHE A 311 -2.32 3.86 -1.86
N PHE A 312 -1.15 3.70 -2.46
CA PHE A 312 -0.07 4.66 -2.33
C PHE A 312 0.71 4.80 -3.65
N CYS A 313 1.37 5.93 -3.81
CA CYS A 313 2.41 6.06 -4.82
C CYS A 313 3.64 6.75 -4.24
N THR A 314 4.77 6.62 -4.93
CA THR A 314 6.04 7.21 -4.50
C THR A 314 6.48 8.32 -5.44
N SER A 315 7.04 9.37 -4.88
CA SER A 315 7.85 10.34 -5.60
C SER A 315 9.20 10.53 -4.89
N THR A 316 10.15 11.11 -5.57
CA THR A 316 11.46 11.44 -4.99
C THR A 316 11.46 12.89 -4.56
N ASN A 317 11.72 13.14 -3.28
CA ASN A 317 11.89 14.48 -2.74
C ASN A 317 13.36 14.91 -2.88
N LEU A 318 13.64 15.81 -3.82
CA LEU A 318 14.99 16.33 -4.06
C LEU A 318 15.50 17.23 -2.92
N THR A 319 14.59 17.84 -2.15
CA THR A 319 14.97 18.70 -1.02
C THR A 319 15.55 17.88 0.14
N SER A 320 14.93 16.74 0.45
CA SER A 320 15.37 15.87 1.55
C SER A 320 16.26 14.70 1.11
N GLY A 321 16.32 14.38 -0.19
CA GLY A 321 17.01 13.20 -0.70
C GLY A 321 16.32 11.87 -0.34
N ALA A 322 15.02 11.89 -0.04
CA ALA A 322 14.26 10.72 0.42
C ALA A 322 13.05 10.42 -0.47
N THR A 323 12.57 9.18 -0.40
CA THR A 323 11.31 8.80 -1.01
C THR A 323 10.13 9.46 -0.27
N ARG A 324 9.28 10.17 -1.00
CA ARG A 324 8.00 10.68 -0.51
C ARG A 324 6.92 9.67 -0.83
N ILE A 325 6.21 9.20 0.20
CA ILE A 325 5.08 8.28 0.06
C ILE A 325 3.80 9.09 0.13
N HIS A 326 2.97 9.02 -0.91
CA HIS A 326 1.67 9.66 -0.98
C HIS A 326 0.58 8.65 -0.60
N ARG A 327 -0.06 8.87 0.54
CA ARG A 327 -1.16 8.04 1.09
C ARG A 327 -2.42 8.86 1.38
N GLU A 328 -2.35 10.15 1.18
CA GLU A 328 -3.41 11.12 1.49
C GLU A 328 -3.37 12.30 0.53
N GLY A 329 -4.43 13.10 0.53
CA GLY A 329 -4.59 14.27 -0.31
C GLY A 329 -5.10 13.93 -1.71
N LEU A 330 -5.12 14.95 -2.59
CA LEU A 330 -5.67 14.80 -3.93
C LEU A 330 -4.86 13.84 -4.79
N LEU A 331 -5.53 12.79 -5.27
CA LEU A 331 -4.92 11.73 -6.07
C LEU A 331 -4.17 12.29 -7.29
N ARG A 332 -4.79 13.22 -8.05
CA ARG A 332 -4.15 13.81 -9.23
C ARG A 332 -2.85 14.56 -8.93
N ASN A 333 -2.71 15.14 -7.72
CA ASN A 333 -1.48 15.83 -7.32
C ASN A 333 -0.37 14.82 -7.03
N ALA A 334 -0.69 13.75 -6.32
CA ALA A 334 0.23 12.64 -6.07
C ALA A 334 0.69 11.98 -7.38
N LEU A 335 -0.26 11.71 -8.29
CA LEU A 335 0.06 11.16 -9.61
C LEU A 335 0.91 12.13 -10.44
N ARG A 336 0.64 13.45 -10.38
CA ARG A 336 1.46 14.45 -11.07
C ARG A 336 2.89 14.47 -10.54
N ALA A 337 3.09 14.30 -9.25
CA ALA A 337 4.43 14.23 -8.64
C ALA A 337 5.17 12.96 -9.07
N THR A 338 4.53 11.78 -8.94
CA THR A 338 5.16 10.48 -9.22
C THR A 338 5.58 10.30 -10.68
N ILE A 339 4.93 11.00 -11.64
CA ILE A 339 5.28 10.93 -13.08
C ILE A 339 6.15 12.08 -13.55
N SER A 340 6.64 12.96 -12.64
CA SER A 340 7.49 14.11 -12.97
C SER A 340 8.92 13.69 -13.33
N LEU A 341 9.06 13.07 -14.48
CA LEU A 341 10.33 12.54 -14.95
C LEU A 341 11.34 13.66 -15.21
N PRO A 342 12.51 13.66 -14.53
CA PRO A 342 13.52 14.72 -14.65
C PRO A 342 13.92 14.99 -16.10
N GLY A 343 13.97 16.27 -16.46
CA GLY A 343 14.30 16.72 -17.82
C GLY A 343 13.13 16.66 -18.82
N ILE A 344 12.08 15.89 -18.56
CA ILE A 344 10.89 15.79 -19.42
C ILE A 344 9.77 16.66 -18.86
N LEU A 345 9.30 16.33 -17.66
CA LEU A 345 8.25 17.08 -16.97
C LEU A 345 8.84 17.98 -15.88
N PRO A 346 8.29 19.17 -15.67
CA PRO A 346 8.71 20.01 -14.55
C PRO A 346 8.46 19.32 -13.22
N PRO A 347 9.37 19.45 -12.23
CA PRO A 347 9.14 18.96 -10.88
C PRO A 347 7.91 19.63 -10.25
N VAL A 348 7.35 19.00 -9.22
CA VAL A 348 6.22 19.51 -8.46
C VAL A 348 6.72 20.12 -7.15
N VAL A 349 6.27 21.34 -6.86
CA VAL A 349 6.51 21.98 -5.56
C VAL A 349 5.36 21.66 -4.63
N ASP A 350 5.65 21.06 -3.48
CA ASP A 350 4.70 20.75 -2.42
C ASP A 350 5.21 21.34 -1.09
N GLY A 351 4.69 22.52 -0.75
CA GLY A 351 5.18 23.28 0.39
C GLY A 351 6.66 23.68 0.23
N LYS A 352 7.54 23.03 0.99
CA LYS A 352 9.00 23.23 0.94
C LYS A 352 9.72 22.15 0.13
N ASP A 353 9.01 21.14 -0.32
CA ASP A 353 9.53 19.98 -0.99
C ASP A 353 9.50 20.14 -2.51
N LEU A 354 10.57 19.70 -3.16
CA LEU A 354 10.67 19.61 -4.62
C LEU A 354 10.60 18.14 -5.03
N LEU A 355 9.50 17.77 -5.67
CA LEU A 355 9.18 16.38 -5.98
C LEU A 355 9.41 16.08 -7.46
N VAL A 356 10.03 14.93 -7.71
CA VAL A 356 10.21 14.35 -9.05
C VAL A 356 9.76 12.90 -9.06
N ASP A 357 9.84 12.25 -10.23
CA ASP A 357 9.39 10.87 -10.45
C ASP A 357 9.94 9.90 -9.38
N GLY A 358 9.06 9.00 -8.94
CA GLY A 358 9.40 7.98 -7.95
C GLY A 358 10.49 7.01 -8.40
N ALA A 359 10.60 6.79 -9.70
CA ALA A 359 11.60 5.90 -10.28
C ALA A 359 13.06 6.31 -9.99
N VAL A 360 13.28 7.56 -9.57
CA VAL A 360 14.63 8.06 -9.25
C VAL A 360 15.22 7.36 -8.02
N LEU A 361 14.44 7.14 -6.96
CA LEU A 361 14.90 6.48 -5.73
C LEU A 361 14.29 5.10 -5.49
N ASN A 362 13.01 4.92 -5.78
CA ASN A 362 12.30 3.66 -5.53
C ASN A 362 11.28 3.39 -6.64
N ASN A 363 11.73 2.75 -7.71
CA ASN A 363 10.89 2.42 -8.86
C ASN A 363 9.97 1.21 -8.61
N PHE A 364 10.29 0.38 -7.62
CA PHE A 364 9.53 -0.83 -7.30
C PHE A 364 9.32 -0.91 -5.77
N PRO A 365 8.35 -0.15 -5.21
CA PRO A 365 8.21 0.09 -3.78
C PRO A 365 7.54 -1.08 -3.02
N ALA A 366 8.07 -2.30 -3.19
CA ALA A 366 7.57 -3.50 -2.52
C ALA A 366 7.88 -3.49 -1.01
N ASP A 367 8.95 -2.84 -0.60
CA ASP A 367 9.29 -2.59 0.80
C ASP A 367 8.21 -1.78 1.52
N ILE A 368 7.67 -0.75 0.86
CA ILE A 368 6.59 0.07 1.39
C ILE A 368 5.30 -0.74 1.50
N MET A 369 5.00 -1.60 0.52
CA MET A 369 3.84 -2.49 0.58
C MET A 369 3.96 -3.47 1.76
N ARG A 370 5.13 -4.05 1.99
CA ARG A 370 5.38 -4.92 3.14
C ARG A 370 5.15 -4.24 4.48
N ASP A 371 5.40 -2.94 4.56
CA ASP A 371 5.13 -2.17 5.77
C ASP A 371 3.64 -1.84 5.95
N MET A 372 2.86 -1.79 4.86
CA MET A 372 1.43 -1.47 4.89
C MET A 372 0.54 -2.63 5.33
N HIS A 373 0.89 -3.86 4.97
CA HIS A 373 0.07 -5.03 5.29
C HIS A 373 0.94 -6.29 5.53
N ARG A 374 0.32 -7.34 6.05
CA ARG A 374 0.98 -8.60 6.45
C ARG A 374 0.56 -9.79 5.58
N GLY A 375 0.19 -9.54 4.36
CA GLY A 375 -0.20 -10.59 3.44
C GLY A 375 0.85 -10.82 2.37
N PHE A 376 0.40 -11.26 1.23
CA PHE A 376 1.23 -11.55 0.07
C PHE A 376 1.47 -10.29 -0.74
N VAL A 377 2.67 -10.13 -1.25
CA VAL A 377 3.03 -9.07 -2.19
C VAL A 377 3.23 -9.68 -3.58
N VAL A 378 2.38 -9.27 -4.50
CA VAL A 378 2.54 -9.54 -5.94
C VAL A 378 3.17 -8.31 -6.55
N GLY A 379 4.31 -8.46 -7.20
CA GLY A 379 5.01 -7.37 -7.84
C GLY A 379 5.07 -7.57 -9.35
N SER A 380 4.75 -6.52 -10.12
CA SER A 380 4.99 -6.48 -11.56
C SER A 380 6.07 -5.44 -11.87
N ASP A 381 7.20 -5.91 -12.38
CA ASP A 381 8.32 -5.05 -12.74
C ASP A 381 8.56 -5.04 -14.24
N VAL A 382 8.47 -3.84 -14.80
CA VAL A 382 8.71 -3.55 -16.22
C VAL A 382 9.98 -2.75 -16.45
N THR A 383 10.84 -2.68 -15.43
CA THR A 383 12.12 -2.01 -15.53
C THR A 383 13.01 -2.76 -16.50
N ARG A 384 13.51 -2.05 -17.50
CA ARG A 384 14.42 -2.65 -18.46
C ARG A 384 15.76 -2.93 -17.80
N GLN A 385 16.26 -4.16 -17.93
CA GLN A 385 17.66 -4.43 -17.62
C GLN A 385 18.57 -3.58 -18.52
N PRO A 386 19.73 -3.13 -18.04
CA PRO A 386 20.63 -2.29 -18.83
C PRO A 386 21.13 -3.08 -20.03
N GLU A 387 20.50 -2.87 -21.20
CA GLU A 387 21.04 -3.26 -22.48
C GLU A 387 22.01 -2.21 -23.01
N ASN A 388 22.87 -2.62 -23.93
CA ASN A 388 23.89 -1.76 -24.52
C ASN A 388 23.26 -0.47 -25.08
N MET A 389 23.71 0.66 -24.55
CA MET A 389 23.40 1.97 -25.15
C MET A 389 24.04 2.04 -26.53
N ASP A 390 23.33 2.62 -27.51
CA ASP A 390 24.00 3.01 -28.75
C ASP A 390 24.95 4.17 -28.44
N LEU A 391 26.23 3.82 -28.30
CA LEU A 391 27.27 4.76 -27.95
C LEU A 391 27.57 5.75 -29.12
N LYS A 392 27.10 5.46 -30.34
CA LYS A 392 27.30 6.33 -31.50
C LYS A 392 26.65 7.71 -31.33
N GLU A 393 25.46 7.75 -30.70
CA GLU A 393 24.78 9.03 -30.42
C GLU A 393 25.58 9.95 -29.46
N PHE A 394 26.48 9.38 -28.65
CA PHE A 394 27.26 10.12 -27.65
C PHE A 394 28.70 10.35 -28.07
N SER A 395 29.23 9.57 -29.01
CA SER A 395 30.61 9.74 -29.52
C SER A 395 30.74 10.99 -30.41
N GLU A 396 29.70 11.34 -31.17
CA GLU A 396 29.62 12.53 -31.99
C GLU A 396 28.32 13.29 -31.73
N PRO A 397 28.22 14.05 -30.61
CA PRO A 397 26.98 14.69 -30.26
C PRO A 397 26.57 15.73 -31.32
N PRO A 398 25.37 15.63 -31.92
CA PRO A 398 24.92 16.60 -32.89
C PRO A 398 24.65 17.94 -32.22
N SER A 399 24.87 19.04 -32.95
CA SER A 399 24.41 20.34 -32.48
C SER A 399 22.90 20.35 -32.33
N PHE A 400 22.33 21.16 -31.40
CA PHE A 400 20.91 21.27 -31.14
C PHE A 400 20.10 21.51 -32.43
N PHE A 401 20.54 22.41 -33.31
CA PHE A 401 19.85 22.70 -34.55
C PHE A 401 19.88 21.51 -35.53
N ARG A 402 20.97 20.78 -35.60
CA ARG A 402 21.12 19.59 -36.44
C ARG A 402 20.21 18.44 -35.92
N TRP A 403 20.13 18.30 -34.60
CA TRP A 403 19.23 17.34 -33.97
C TRP A 403 17.76 17.62 -34.30
N VAL A 404 17.33 18.88 -34.09
CA VAL A 404 15.95 19.33 -34.39
C VAL A 404 15.62 19.17 -35.87
N PHE A 405 16.55 19.48 -36.77
CA PHE A 405 16.35 19.32 -38.21
C PHE A 405 16.14 17.86 -38.61
N ASN A 406 16.90 16.92 -38.01
CA ASN A 406 16.83 15.50 -38.34
C ASN A 406 15.69 14.78 -37.64
N ASN A 407 15.30 15.16 -36.43
CA ASN A 407 14.38 14.42 -35.57
C ASN A 407 13.09 15.17 -35.24
N GLY A 408 13.01 16.47 -35.59
CA GLY A 408 11.89 17.33 -35.23
C GLY A 408 11.91 17.77 -33.76
N PHE A 409 11.09 18.77 -33.44
CA PHE A 409 10.93 19.27 -32.04
C PHE A 409 10.24 18.26 -31.11
N SER A 410 9.57 17.27 -31.64
CA SER A 410 8.82 16.27 -30.86
C SER A 410 9.67 15.10 -30.34
N SER A 411 10.90 14.95 -30.81
CA SER A 411 11.83 13.96 -30.33
C SER A 411 12.67 14.51 -29.18
N PRO A 412 12.80 13.79 -28.03
CA PRO A 412 13.65 14.25 -26.95
C PRO A 412 15.12 14.17 -27.37
N PRO A 413 15.93 15.18 -27.07
CA PRO A 413 17.37 15.09 -27.32
C PRO A 413 17.99 13.99 -26.44
N PRO A 414 19.16 13.41 -26.86
CA PRO A 414 19.82 12.33 -26.15
C PRO A 414 20.09 12.63 -24.66
N ILE A 415 20.27 13.90 -24.30
CA ILE A 415 20.46 14.35 -22.92
C ILE A 415 19.30 13.93 -22.00
N ALA A 416 18.05 13.92 -22.51
CA ALA A 416 16.90 13.50 -21.70
C ALA A 416 16.98 12.01 -21.35
N GLY A 417 17.37 11.16 -22.30
CA GLY A 417 17.63 9.74 -22.07
C GLY A 417 18.79 9.50 -21.10
N LEU A 418 19.84 10.31 -21.23
CA LEU A 418 21.02 10.23 -20.35
C LEU A 418 20.66 10.61 -18.90
N LEU A 419 19.95 11.73 -18.70
CA LEU A 419 19.48 12.17 -17.38
C LEU A 419 18.57 11.14 -16.73
N MET A 420 17.66 10.57 -17.51
CA MET A 420 16.74 9.54 -17.05
C MET A 420 17.50 8.28 -16.63
N ARG A 421 18.44 7.82 -17.44
CA ARG A 421 19.26 6.66 -17.11
C ARG A 421 20.12 6.91 -15.87
N THR A 422 20.73 8.08 -15.77
CA THR A 422 21.53 8.46 -14.60
C THR A 422 20.68 8.51 -13.34
N ALA A 423 19.45 9.02 -13.43
CA ALA A 423 18.51 9.08 -12.32
C ALA A 423 18.03 7.70 -11.86
N THR A 424 17.88 6.74 -12.79
CA THR A 424 17.31 5.41 -12.51
C THR A 424 18.36 4.31 -12.32
N ILE A 425 19.63 4.55 -12.59
CA ILE A 425 20.70 3.53 -12.56
C ILE A 425 20.93 2.93 -11.16
N ARG A 426 20.57 3.66 -10.10
CA ARG A 426 20.69 3.24 -8.69
C ARG A 426 19.42 2.57 -8.15
N ALA A 427 18.35 2.51 -8.92
CA ALA A 427 17.16 1.78 -8.48
C ALA A 427 17.50 0.29 -8.46
N ASP A 428 18.10 -0.18 -7.34
CA ASP A 428 18.35 -1.60 -7.10
C ASP A 428 17.02 -2.31 -6.93
N THR A 429 16.44 -2.72 -8.05
CA THR A 429 15.18 -3.46 -8.09
C THR A 429 15.32 -4.83 -7.42
N LYS A 430 16.54 -5.35 -7.26
CA LYS A 430 16.80 -6.65 -6.67
C LYS A 430 16.33 -6.73 -5.23
N PHE A 431 16.60 -5.71 -4.42
CA PHE A 431 16.08 -5.63 -3.05
C PHE A 431 14.54 -5.62 -3.02
N GLY A 432 13.90 -4.89 -3.93
CA GLY A 432 12.44 -4.89 -4.07
C GLY A 432 11.89 -6.24 -4.52
N HIS A 433 12.59 -6.94 -5.43
CA HIS A 433 12.20 -8.27 -5.90
C HIS A 433 12.18 -9.29 -4.75
N ASP A 434 13.15 -9.25 -3.85
CA ASP A 434 13.23 -10.13 -2.67
C ASP A 434 12.07 -9.87 -1.68
N MET A 435 11.39 -8.73 -1.80
CA MET A 435 10.21 -8.38 -1.00
C MET A 435 8.88 -8.86 -1.60
N ALA A 436 8.85 -9.31 -2.86
CA ALA A 436 7.67 -9.85 -3.50
C ALA A 436 7.58 -11.37 -3.32
N ASP A 437 6.38 -11.89 -3.00
CA ASP A 437 6.14 -13.34 -2.92
C ASP A 437 5.93 -13.94 -4.32
N VAL A 438 5.36 -13.15 -5.23
CA VAL A 438 5.25 -13.46 -6.65
C VAL A 438 5.75 -12.28 -7.45
N LEU A 439 6.69 -12.54 -8.34
CA LEU A 439 7.24 -11.53 -9.23
C LEU A 439 6.83 -11.83 -10.67
N VAL A 440 6.16 -10.86 -11.28
CA VAL A 440 5.74 -10.89 -12.69
C VAL A 440 6.70 -10.03 -13.48
N LEU A 441 7.36 -10.62 -14.47
CA LEU A 441 8.33 -9.97 -15.36
C LEU A 441 7.87 -10.10 -16.82
N PRO A 442 7.07 -9.14 -17.33
CA PRO A 442 6.63 -9.13 -18.72
C PRO A 442 7.80 -9.02 -19.69
N GLN A 443 7.71 -9.70 -20.83
CA GLN A 443 8.72 -9.64 -21.90
C GLN A 443 8.47 -8.41 -22.77
N LEU A 444 9.29 -7.37 -22.63
CA LEU A 444 9.09 -6.05 -23.23
C LEU A 444 10.37 -5.52 -23.90
N ALA A 445 11.18 -6.43 -24.48
CA ALA A 445 12.50 -6.08 -25.02
C ALA A 445 12.44 -4.94 -26.07
N ASP A 446 11.43 -4.96 -26.93
CA ASP A 446 11.30 -4.03 -28.05
C ASP A 446 10.48 -2.76 -27.72
N VAL A 447 9.84 -2.70 -26.56
CA VAL A 447 8.99 -1.57 -26.16
C VAL A 447 9.81 -0.48 -25.48
N GLN A 448 9.80 0.71 -26.05
CA GLN A 448 10.46 1.87 -25.45
C GLN A 448 9.53 2.63 -24.47
N LEU A 449 10.11 3.47 -23.60
CA LEU A 449 9.37 4.23 -22.59
C LEU A 449 8.27 5.16 -23.14
N ARG A 450 8.37 5.56 -24.39
CA ARG A 450 7.44 6.49 -25.07
C ARG A 450 6.69 5.86 -26.23
N ASP A 451 6.71 4.55 -26.33
CA ASP A 451 6.01 3.82 -27.38
C ASP A 451 4.53 3.62 -27.00
N TRP A 452 3.79 4.74 -26.98
CA TRP A 452 2.37 4.75 -26.62
C TRP A 452 1.48 3.90 -27.54
N LYS A 453 1.97 3.53 -28.73
CA LYS A 453 1.23 2.70 -29.67
C LYS A 453 1.37 1.19 -29.40
N ALA A 454 2.37 0.79 -28.65
CA ALA A 454 2.61 -0.61 -28.27
C ALA A 454 1.64 -1.13 -27.18
N TYR A 455 0.42 -0.59 -27.13
CA TYR A 455 -0.54 -0.86 -26.05
C TYR A 455 -0.96 -2.34 -26.02
N ASP A 456 -1.48 -2.86 -27.13
CA ASP A 456 -2.10 -4.19 -27.17
C ASP A 456 -1.08 -5.31 -26.89
N GLU A 457 0.08 -5.28 -27.54
CA GLU A 457 1.16 -6.24 -27.32
C GLU A 457 1.71 -6.19 -25.91
N THR A 458 1.79 -4.98 -25.34
CA THR A 458 2.29 -4.77 -23.98
C THR A 458 1.32 -5.32 -22.95
N VAL A 459 0.02 -5.09 -23.11
CA VAL A 459 -1.03 -5.64 -22.23
C VAL A 459 -1.03 -7.17 -22.30
N GLU A 460 -0.95 -7.74 -23.50
CA GLU A 460 -0.89 -9.20 -23.69
C GLU A 460 0.34 -9.80 -23.01
N SER A 461 1.51 -9.16 -23.15
CA SER A 461 2.73 -9.62 -22.47
C SER A 461 2.57 -9.67 -20.95
N GLY A 462 1.91 -8.66 -20.35
CA GLY A 462 1.62 -8.65 -18.92
C GLY A 462 0.66 -9.76 -18.50
N TYR A 463 -0.37 -10.01 -19.29
CA TYR A 463 -1.33 -11.08 -19.05
C TYR A 463 -0.66 -12.46 -19.06
N VAL A 464 0.06 -12.78 -20.13
CA VAL A 464 0.77 -14.06 -20.30
C VAL A 464 1.81 -14.27 -19.18
N ALA A 465 2.59 -13.24 -18.88
CA ALA A 465 3.58 -13.33 -17.79
C ALA A 465 2.94 -13.62 -16.44
N THR A 466 1.76 -13.04 -16.18
CA THR A 466 1.03 -13.27 -14.92
C THR A 466 0.49 -14.70 -14.85
N MET A 467 -0.16 -15.17 -15.90
CA MET A 467 -0.68 -16.54 -15.95
C MET A 467 0.45 -17.54 -15.66
N LYS A 468 1.62 -17.34 -16.28
CA LYS A 468 2.81 -18.16 -16.04
C LYS A 468 3.34 -18.06 -14.61
N ALA A 469 3.39 -16.85 -14.03
CA ALA A 469 3.90 -16.63 -12.69
C ALA A 469 3.04 -17.29 -11.60
N PHE A 470 1.76 -17.49 -11.89
CA PHE A 470 0.81 -18.14 -10.97
C PHE A 470 0.60 -19.64 -11.26
N GLU A 471 1.24 -20.21 -12.28
CA GLU A 471 1.26 -21.66 -12.48
C GLU A 471 1.91 -22.36 -11.28
N GLY A 472 1.11 -23.13 -10.52
CA GLY A 472 1.57 -23.84 -9.31
C GLY A 472 1.72 -22.95 -8.05
N ALA A 473 1.33 -21.68 -8.11
CA ALA A 473 1.43 -20.81 -6.94
C ALA A 473 0.31 -21.11 -5.92
N THR A 474 0.70 -21.32 -4.66
CA THR A 474 -0.23 -21.63 -3.55
C THR A 474 -0.93 -20.40 -2.95
N ILE A 475 -0.67 -19.20 -3.47
CA ILE A 475 -1.27 -17.96 -2.94
C ILE A 475 -2.78 -18.00 -3.05
N LYS A 476 -3.32 -18.47 -4.17
CA LYS A 476 -4.78 -18.56 -4.37
C LYS A 476 -5.45 -19.42 -3.30
N GLU A 477 -4.87 -20.55 -2.97
CA GLU A 477 -5.40 -21.46 -1.94
C GLU A 477 -5.40 -20.84 -0.54
N LYS A 478 -4.44 -19.95 -0.26
CA LYS A 478 -4.27 -19.30 1.05
C LYS A 478 -5.15 -18.08 1.23
N CYS A 479 -5.37 -17.28 0.18
CA CYS A 479 -6.17 -16.05 0.27
C CYS A 479 -7.61 -16.22 -0.20
N CYS A 480 -7.92 -17.29 -0.95
CA CYS A 480 -9.25 -17.64 -1.43
C CYS A 480 -9.43 -19.17 -1.37
N PRO A 481 -9.51 -19.76 -0.18
CA PRO A 481 -9.86 -21.18 -0.08
C PRO A 481 -11.24 -21.40 -0.71
N ALA A 482 -11.40 -22.53 -1.42
CA ALA A 482 -12.61 -22.88 -2.15
C ALA A 482 -13.83 -23.08 -1.23
#